data_32f06869ae6fb8dace0df49219561298
#
_entry.id   32f06869ae6fb8dace0df49219561298
#
_cell.length_a   1.000
_cell.length_b   1.000
_cell.length_c   1.000
_cell.angle_alpha   90.00
_cell.angle_beta   90.00
_cell.angle_gamma   90.00
#
_symmetry.space_group_name_H-M   'P 1'
#
loop_
_entity.id
_entity.type
_entity.pdbx_description
1 polymer ?
#
loop_
_entity_poly.entity_id
_entity_poly.type
_entity_poly.pdbx_seq_one_letter_code
_entity_poly.pdbx_strand_id
1 'polypeptide(L)'
;MADTYFARAHMHIWFWVAFNAAILILLFLDLTVVSRKHRRIPFKQALLMSAFWIGLAMAFAVFVHQWFGATKSLEFLTGYLLEEALSVDNLFVFILLFAYFKVPPEEEKAVLFCGIIGALIMRGIFIVAGVALVQRFHWILYVFGVFLIWTG
;
A
#
# COMPACT_ATOMS: atom_id res chain seq x y z
N MET A 1 -22.48 -28.62 -13.33
CA MET A 1 -22.03 -28.04 -12.04
C MET A 1 -20.55 -27.59 -12.06
N ALA A 2 -19.65 -28.30 -12.76
CA ALA A 2 -18.22 -27.90 -12.87
C ALA A 2 -18.01 -26.60 -13.60
N ASP A 3 -18.75 -26.31 -14.68
CA ASP A 3 -18.57 -25.12 -15.52
C ASP A 3 -18.86 -23.78 -14.80
N THR A 4 -19.76 -23.79 -13.82
CA THR A 4 -20.07 -22.59 -13.02
C THR A 4 -18.97 -22.25 -12.00
N TYR A 5 -18.24 -23.22 -11.51
CA TYR A 5 -17.09 -22.98 -10.61
C TYR A 5 -15.87 -22.45 -11.38
N PHE A 6 -15.60 -22.99 -12.57
CA PHE A 6 -14.53 -22.50 -13.44
C PHE A 6 -14.79 -21.06 -13.92
N ALA A 7 -16.02 -20.73 -14.31
CA ALA A 7 -16.39 -19.38 -14.72
C ALA A 7 -16.24 -18.36 -13.56
N ARG A 8 -16.63 -18.72 -12.34
CA ARG A 8 -16.44 -17.88 -11.15
C ARG A 8 -14.97 -17.70 -10.79
N ALA A 9 -14.17 -18.75 -10.87
CA ALA A 9 -12.73 -18.67 -10.60
C ALA A 9 -12.02 -17.74 -11.61
N HIS A 10 -12.35 -17.84 -12.89
CA HIS A 10 -11.81 -16.96 -13.93
C HIS A 10 -12.25 -15.50 -13.75
N MET A 11 -13.50 -15.23 -13.39
CA MET A 11 -13.97 -13.87 -13.09
C MET A 11 -13.18 -13.25 -11.90
N HIS A 12 -12.88 -14.03 -10.86
CA HIS A 12 -12.07 -13.55 -9.75
C HIS A 12 -10.65 -13.20 -10.16
N ILE A 13 -9.99 -13.99 -11.00
CA ILE A 13 -8.62 -13.73 -11.46
C ILE A 13 -8.58 -12.47 -12.33
N TRP A 14 -9.47 -12.34 -13.30
CA TRP A 14 -9.53 -11.17 -14.17
C TRP A 14 -9.88 -9.89 -13.41
N PHE A 15 -10.73 -9.98 -12.41
CA PHE A 15 -11.03 -8.85 -11.53
C PHE A 15 -9.78 -8.39 -10.77
N TRP A 16 -9.02 -9.33 -10.21
CA TRP A 16 -7.76 -9.02 -9.52
C TRP A 16 -6.70 -8.43 -10.45
N VAL A 17 -6.57 -8.97 -11.65
CA VAL A 17 -5.65 -8.46 -12.66
C VAL A 17 -6.05 -7.05 -13.09
N ALA A 18 -7.33 -6.83 -13.40
CA ALA A 18 -7.84 -5.51 -13.79
C ALA A 18 -7.68 -4.48 -12.66
N PHE A 19 -7.96 -4.86 -11.43
CA PHE A 19 -7.78 -4.01 -10.25
C PHE A 19 -6.32 -3.61 -10.06
N ASN A 20 -5.39 -4.57 -10.07
CA ASN A 20 -3.97 -4.27 -9.93
C ASN A 20 -3.45 -3.44 -11.12
N ALA A 21 -3.88 -3.73 -12.33
CA ALA A 21 -3.53 -2.94 -13.51
C ALA A 21 -4.03 -1.50 -13.39
N ALA A 22 -5.27 -1.28 -12.94
CA ALA A 22 -5.82 0.05 -12.71
C ALA A 22 -5.01 0.84 -11.67
N ILE A 23 -4.66 0.21 -10.55
CA ILE A 23 -3.82 0.83 -9.53
C ILE A 23 -2.44 1.18 -10.08
N LEU A 24 -1.80 0.27 -10.81
CA LEU A 24 -0.48 0.52 -11.42
C LEU A 24 -0.52 1.67 -12.45
N ILE A 25 -1.59 1.74 -13.25
CA ILE A 25 -1.80 2.83 -14.20
C ILE A 25 -1.99 4.16 -13.46
N LEU A 26 -2.81 4.20 -12.41
CA LEU A 26 -3.01 5.39 -11.60
C LEU A 26 -1.70 5.85 -10.94
N LEU A 27 -0.94 4.93 -10.40
CA LEU A 27 0.36 5.21 -9.78
C LEU A 27 1.38 5.71 -10.81
N PHE A 28 1.41 5.12 -12.01
CA PHE A 28 2.26 5.58 -13.11
C PHE A 28 1.87 6.99 -13.59
N LEU A 29 0.57 7.27 -13.68
CA LEU A 29 0.05 8.60 -14.04
C LEU A 29 0.44 9.63 -12.98
N ASP A 30 0.27 9.31 -11.69
CA ASP A 30 0.64 10.21 -10.59
C ASP A 30 2.14 10.52 -10.61
N LEU A 31 2.98 9.49 -10.75
CA LEU A 31 4.43 9.67 -10.86
C LEU A 31 4.83 10.50 -12.09
N THR A 32 4.21 10.29 -13.25
CA THR A 32 4.54 11.06 -14.47
C THR A 32 4.07 12.51 -14.40
N VAL A 33 2.91 12.77 -13.79
CA VAL A 33 2.38 14.13 -13.62
C VAL A 33 3.22 14.91 -12.60
N VAL A 34 3.59 14.27 -11.49
CA VAL A 34 4.43 14.88 -10.44
C VAL A 34 5.87 15.09 -10.90
N SER A 35 6.45 14.10 -11.64
CA SER A 35 7.84 14.20 -12.11
C SER A 35 8.08 15.30 -13.16
N ARG A 36 7.06 15.65 -13.96
CA ARG A 36 7.22 16.67 -15.03
C ARG A 36 7.35 18.10 -14.52
N LYS A 37 6.95 18.40 -13.29
CA LYS A 37 7.09 19.74 -12.71
C LYS A 37 8.26 19.78 -11.72
N HIS A 38 9.39 20.33 -12.15
CA HIS A 38 10.54 20.71 -11.30
C HIS A 38 10.22 21.82 -10.27
N ARG A 39 8.95 22.09 -10.00
CA ARG A 39 8.50 23.12 -9.09
C ARG A 39 8.21 22.51 -7.70
N ARG A 40 8.61 23.20 -6.65
CA ARG A 40 8.19 22.90 -5.28
C ARG A 40 6.65 22.87 -5.24
N ILE A 41 6.08 21.75 -4.87
CA ILE A 41 4.61 21.58 -4.78
C ILE A 41 4.14 22.43 -3.59
N PRO A 42 3.23 23.40 -3.79
CA PRO A 42 2.70 24.18 -2.68
C PRO A 42 1.89 23.27 -1.74
N PHE A 43 1.92 23.56 -0.45
CA PHE A 43 1.24 22.77 0.59
C PHE A 43 -0.23 22.51 0.29
N LYS A 44 -0.95 23.51 -0.25
CA LYS A 44 -2.38 23.35 -0.65
C LYS A 44 -2.57 22.27 -1.72
N GLN A 45 -1.66 22.20 -2.69
CA GLN A 45 -1.74 21.19 -3.76
C GLN A 45 -1.42 19.78 -3.21
N ALA A 46 -0.45 19.66 -2.32
CA ALA A 46 -0.14 18.39 -1.66
C ALA A 46 -1.34 17.90 -0.83
N LEU A 47 -1.96 18.78 -0.04
CA LEU A 47 -3.14 18.48 0.76
C LEU A 47 -4.33 18.02 -0.12
N LEU A 48 -4.54 18.69 -1.25
CA LEU A 48 -5.63 18.35 -2.17
C LEU A 48 -5.41 16.98 -2.82
N MET A 49 -4.16 16.66 -3.20
CA MET A 49 -3.79 15.34 -3.71
C MET A 49 -3.98 14.24 -2.66
N SER A 50 -3.56 14.46 -1.42
CA SER A 50 -3.78 13.51 -0.34
C SER A 50 -5.27 13.31 -0.07
N ALA A 51 -6.06 14.38 -0.02
CA ALA A 51 -7.51 14.28 0.14
C ALA A 51 -8.19 13.53 -1.02
N PHE A 52 -7.70 13.70 -2.24
CA PHE A 52 -8.19 12.95 -3.40
C PHE A 52 -7.93 11.44 -3.26
N TRP A 53 -6.72 11.04 -2.86
CA TRP A 53 -6.37 9.62 -2.69
C TRP A 53 -7.14 8.98 -1.53
N ILE A 54 -7.28 9.69 -0.41
CA ILE A 54 -8.11 9.24 0.72
C ILE A 54 -9.57 9.09 0.28
N GLY A 55 -10.12 10.06 -0.44
CA GLY A 55 -11.47 10.01 -0.98
C GLY A 55 -11.69 8.82 -1.92
N LEU A 56 -10.71 8.52 -2.77
CA LEU A 56 -10.74 7.36 -3.66
C LEU A 56 -10.75 6.05 -2.87
N ALA A 57 -9.93 5.93 -1.83
CA ALA A 57 -9.91 4.77 -0.95
C ALA A 57 -11.24 4.58 -0.21
N MET A 58 -11.85 5.67 0.27
CA MET A 58 -13.17 5.63 0.89
C MET A 58 -14.27 5.23 -0.09
N ALA A 59 -14.27 5.77 -1.31
CA ALA A 59 -15.19 5.36 -2.36
C ALA A 59 -15.06 3.87 -2.70
N PHE A 60 -13.81 3.37 -2.73
CA PHE A 60 -13.57 1.95 -2.95
C PHE A 60 -14.05 1.09 -1.76
N ALA A 61 -13.90 1.55 -0.53
CA ALA A 61 -14.45 0.87 0.65
C ALA A 61 -15.98 0.73 0.58
N VAL A 62 -16.69 1.80 0.13
CA VAL A 62 -18.13 1.76 -0.10
C VAL A 62 -18.49 0.77 -1.20
N PHE A 63 -17.74 0.75 -2.30
CA PHE A 63 -17.92 -0.23 -3.36
C PHE A 63 -17.76 -1.66 -2.83
N VAL A 64 -16.70 -1.95 -2.08
CA VAL A 64 -16.49 -3.27 -1.46
C VAL A 64 -17.63 -3.63 -0.51
N HIS A 65 -18.14 -2.65 0.25
CA HIS A 65 -19.30 -2.86 1.13
C HIS A 65 -20.54 -3.34 0.38
N GLN A 66 -20.84 -2.71 -0.74
CA GLN A 66 -22.04 -3.02 -1.52
C GLN A 66 -21.95 -4.38 -2.25
N TRP A 67 -20.76 -4.78 -2.70
CA TRP A 67 -20.58 -6.00 -3.51
C TRP A 67 -20.13 -7.21 -2.70
N PHE A 68 -19.35 -7.02 -1.64
CA PHE A 68 -18.74 -8.09 -0.86
C PHE A 68 -19.18 -8.11 0.62
N GLY A 69 -19.95 -7.10 1.03
CA GLY A 69 -20.50 -7.01 2.38
C GLY A 69 -19.61 -6.27 3.39
N ALA A 70 -20.18 -6.04 4.58
CA ALA A 70 -19.57 -5.22 5.63
C ALA A 70 -18.22 -5.75 6.11
N THR A 71 -18.09 -7.07 6.29
CA THR A 71 -16.85 -7.68 6.79
C THR A 71 -15.67 -7.41 5.87
N LYS A 72 -15.85 -7.56 4.56
CA LYS A 72 -14.78 -7.31 3.58
C LYS A 72 -14.42 -5.83 3.47
N SER A 73 -15.38 -4.95 3.62
CA SER A 73 -15.14 -3.51 3.66
C SER A 73 -14.34 -3.12 4.91
N LEU A 74 -14.65 -3.70 6.07
CA LEU A 74 -13.89 -3.47 7.30
C LEU A 74 -12.46 -4.02 7.21
N GLU A 75 -12.27 -5.21 6.63
CA GLU A 75 -10.94 -5.77 6.39
C GLU A 75 -10.11 -4.83 5.51
N PHE A 76 -10.72 -4.31 4.42
CA PHE A 76 -10.06 -3.33 3.54
C PHE A 76 -9.69 -2.04 4.28
N LEU A 77 -10.64 -1.45 5.03
CA LEU A 77 -10.40 -0.21 5.78
C LEU A 77 -9.32 -0.37 6.84
N THR A 78 -9.32 -1.51 7.54
CA THR A 78 -8.29 -1.82 8.53
C THR A 78 -6.92 -1.92 7.88
N GLY A 79 -6.82 -2.63 6.76
CA GLY A 79 -5.58 -2.73 5.97
C GLY A 79 -5.11 -1.37 5.48
N TYR A 80 -6.03 -0.55 4.94
CA TYR A 80 -5.72 0.80 4.47
C TYR A 80 -5.19 1.71 5.59
N LEU A 81 -5.83 1.72 6.76
CA LEU A 81 -5.39 2.53 7.90
C LEU A 81 -4.03 2.10 8.44
N LEU A 82 -3.79 0.79 8.53
CA LEU A 82 -2.47 0.26 8.92
C LEU A 82 -1.40 0.67 7.91
N GLU A 83 -1.70 0.56 6.62
CA GLU A 83 -0.80 0.95 5.54
C GLU A 83 -0.45 2.44 5.61
N GLU A 84 -1.45 3.30 5.82
CA GLU A 84 -1.26 4.74 5.95
C GLU A 84 -0.39 5.08 7.17
N ALA A 85 -0.66 4.45 8.32
CA ALA A 85 0.15 4.65 9.52
C ALA A 85 1.60 4.24 9.32
N LEU A 86 1.87 3.07 8.71
CA LEU A 86 3.22 2.61 8.39
C LEU A 86 3.90 3.49 7.34
N SER A 87 3.14 4.07 6.40
CA SER A 87 3.67 4.97 5.37
C SER A 87 4.19 6.28 5.99
N VAL A 88 3.46 6.84 6.98
CA VAL A 88 3.91 8.04 7.71
C VAL A 88 5.18 7.75 8.50
N ASP A 89 5.28 6.61 9.16
CA ASP A 89 6.48 6.19 9.89
C ASP A 89 7.69 6.05 8.94
N ASN A 90 7.52 5.38 7.81
CA ASN A 90 8.55 5.26 6.79
C ASN A 90 9.03 6.63 6.27
N LEU A 91 8.11 7.58 6.05
CA LEU A 91 8.44 8.93 5.61
C LEU A 91 9.32 9.64 6.65
N PHE A 92 9.01 9.48 7.94
CA PHE A 92 9.79 10.05 9.02
C PHE A 92 11.23 9.51 9.04
N VAL A 93 11.40 8.20 8.84
CA VAL A 93 12.71 7.55 8.70
C VAL A 93 13.49 8.13 7.51
N PHE A 94 12.85 8.33 6.36
CA PHE A 94 13.51 8.96 5.20
C PHE A 94 14.00 10.38 5.50
N ILE A 95 13.19 11.20 6.17
CA ILE A 95 13.60 12.57 6.56
C ILE A 95 14.83 12.52 7.47
N LEU A 96 14.85 11.61 8.45
CA LEU A 96 16.00 11.44 9.34
C LEU A 96 17.25 10.97 8.58
N LEU A 97 17.10 10.01 7.67
CA LEU A 97 18.20 9.50 6.86
C LEU A 97 18.79 10.59 5.95
N PHE A 98 17.95 11.40 5.30
CA PHE A 98 18.40 12.48 4.45
C PHE A 98 19.16 13.55 5.26
N ALA A 99 18.67 13.88 6.44
CA ALA A 99 19.37 14.80 7.35
C ALA A 99 20.70 14.22 7.83
N TYR A 100 20.74 12.94 8.17
CA TYR A 100 21.95 12.28 8.67
C TYR A 100 23.02 12.13 7.59
N PHE A 101 22.65 11.66 6.40
CA PHE A 101 23.60 11.46 5.29
C PHE A 101 23.84 12.72 4.47
N LYS A 102 23.19 13.85 4.81
CA LYS A 102 23.30 15.13 4.09
C LYS A 102 23.08 14.94 2.58
N VAL A 103 22.05 14.18 2.21
CA VAL A 103 21.71 13.91 0.81
C VAL A 103 21.44 15.22 0.09
N PRO A 104 22.10 15.49 -1.07
CA PRO A 104 21.83 16.69 -1.84
C PRO A 104 20.36 16.74 -2.30
N PRO A 105 19.72 17.93 -2.31
CA PRO A 105 18.31 18.06 -2.71
C PRO A 105 18.02 17.55 -4.14
N GLU A 106 19.04 17.48 -4.98
CA GLU A 106 18.96 16.99 -6.36
C GLU A 106 18.80 15.46 -6.41
N GLU A 107 19.37 14.74 -5.45
CA GLU A 107 19.35 13.28 -5.35
C GLU A 107 18.20 12.74 -4.47
N GLU A 108 17.62 13.57 -3.60
CA GLU A 108 16.54 13.17 -2.69
C GLU A 108 15.40 12.45 -3.42
N LYS A 109 15.02 12.91 -4.61
CA LYS A 109 13.94 12.31 -5.42
C LYS A 109 14.28 10.89 -5.90
N ALA A 110 15.52 10.68 -6.33
CA ALA A 110 15.97 9.37 -6.82
C ALA A 110 16.05 8.37 -5.66
N VAL A 111 16.57 8.81 -4.52
CA VAL A 111 16.66 7.97 -3.31
C VAL A 111 15.26 7.63 -2.78
N LEU A 112 14.35 8.62 -2.70
CA LEU A 112 12.95 8.40 -2.33
C LEU A 112 12.25 7.40 -3.26
N PHE A 113 12.42 7.56 -4.57
CA PHE A 113 11.83 6.67 -5.56
C PHE A 113 12.32 5.23 -5.38
N CYS A 114 13.64 5.03 -5.28
CA CYS A 114 14.23 3.71 -5.02
C CYS A 114 13.77 3.13 -3.68
N GLY A 115 13.68 3.96 -2.65
CA GLY A 115 13.22 3.56 -1.33
C GLY A 115 11.75 3.13 -1.32
N ILE A 116 10.88 3.86 -1.99
CA ILE A 116 9.45 3.51 -2.11
C ILE A 116 9.27 2.20 -2.88
N ILE A 117 9.97 2.02 -4.00
CA ILE A 117 9.91 0.77 -4.77
C ILE A 117 10.47 -0.40 -3.94
N GLY A 118 11.61 -0.20 -3.26
CA GLY A 118 12.20 -1.20 -2.39
C GLY A 118 11.23 -1.61 -1.27
N ALA A 119 10.61 -0.64 -0.60
CA ALA A 119 9.61 -0.88 0.44
C ALA A 119 8.39 -1.66 -0.11
N LEU A 120 7.89 -1.31 -1.30
CA LEU A 120 6.77 -1.99 -1.94
C LEU A 120 7.08 -3.45 -2.25
N ILE A 121 8.26 -3.73 -2.81
CA ILE A 121 8.72 -5.09 -3.12
C ILE A 121 8.87 -5.91 -1.84
N MET A 122 9.57 -5.36 -0.84
CA MET A 122 9.78 -6.03 0.44
C MET A 122 8.45 -6.31 1.14
N ARG A 123 7.53 -5.35 1.14
CA ARG A 123 6.18 -5.52 1.70
C ARG A 123 5.43 -6.65 1.00
N GLY A 124 5.45 -6.72 -0.33
CA GLY A 124 4.85 -7.83 -1.10
C GLY A 124 5.43 -9.18 -0.69
N ILE A 125 6.75 -9.29 -0.58
CA ILE A 125 7.44 -10.51 -0.15
C ILE A 125 7.04 -10.89 1.28
N PHE A 126 7.06 -9.95 2.23
CA PHE A 126 6.72 -10.22 3.62
C PHE A 126 5.24 -10.59 3.81
N ILE A 127 4.33 -9.99 3.06
CA ILE A 127 2.91 -10.37 3.11
C ILE A 127 2.74 -11.81 2.63
N VAL A 128 3.28 -12.15 1.46
CA VAL A 128 3.15 -13.51 0.91
C VAL A 128 3.81 -14.54 1.82
N ALA A 129 5.04 -14.28 2.25
CA ALA A 129 5.77 -15.17 3.15
C ALA A 129 5.08 -15.30 4.52
N GLY A 130 4.62 -14.17 5.09
CA GLY A 130 3.95 -14.13 6.37
C GLY A 130 2.62 -14.87 6.37
N VAL A 131 1.80 -14.67 5.34
CA VAL A 131 0.53 -15.41 5.18
C VAL A 131 0.80 -16.90 5.04
N ALA A 132 1.74 -17.31 4.20
CA ALA A 132 2.10 -18.71 4.03
C ALA A 132 2.62 -19.34 5.33
N LEU A 133 3.42 -18.60 6.08
CA LEU A 133 3.99 -19.02 7.35
C LEU A 133 2.93 -19.21 8.43
N VAL A 134 2.02 -18.24 8.57
CA VAL A 134 0.91 -18.29 9.53
C VAL A 134 -0.08 -19.41 9.19
N GLN A 135 -0.38 -19.61 7.91
CA GLN A 135 -1.25 -20.70 7.47
C GLN A 135 -0.66 -22.09 7.77
N ARG A 136 0.67 -22.21 7.71
CA ARG A 136 1.34 -23.48 7.97
C ARG A 136 1.61 -23.72 9.47
N PHE A 137 1.88 -22.65 10.23
CA PHE A 137 2.30 -22.71 11.63
C PHE A 137 1.56 -21.66 12.46
N HIS A 138 0.34 -21.96 12.90
CA HIS A 138 -0.49 -21.03 13.70
C HIS A 138 0.18 -20.55 15.01
N TRP A 139 1.06 -21.36 15.61
CA TRP A 139 1.78 -21.00 16.83
C TRP A 139 2.76 -19.81 16.64
N ILE A 140 3.16 -19.50 15.42
CA ILE A 140 4.04 -18.37 15.10
C ILE A 140 3.40 -17.03 15.50
N LEU A 141 2.07 -16.91 15.46
CA LEU A 141 1.37 -15.72 15.93
C LEU A 141 1.66 -15.40 17.40
N TYR A 142 1.78 -16.42 18.24
CA TYR A 142 2.14 -16.25 19.65
C TYR A 142 3.58 -15.76 19.82
N VAL A 143 4.51 -16.27 19.02
CA VAL A 143 5.91 -15.81 19.03
C VAL A 143 6.00 -14.35 18.58
N PHE A 144 5.31 -13.97 17.51
CA PHE A 144 5.25 -12.58 17.09
C PHE A 144 4.59 -11.68 18.14
N GLY A 145 3.52 -12.14 18.79
CA GLY A 145 2.88 -11.39 19.87
C GLY A 145 3.84 -11.13 21.05
N VAL A 146 4.58 -12.13 21.50
CA VAL A 146 5.59 -11.98 22.56
C VAL A 146 6.71 -11.04 22.12
N PHE A 147 7.18 -11.17 20.88
CA PHE A 147 8.20 -10.28 20.32
C PHE A 147 7.75 -8.82 20.28
N LEU A 148 6.51 -8.56 19.86
CA LEU A 148 5.93 -7.21 19.82
C LEU A 148 5.78 -6.60 21.23
N ILE A 149 5.38 -7.40 22.23
CA ILE A 149 5.30 -6.95 23.62
C ILE A 149 6.69 -6.59 24.16
N TRP A 150 7.72 -7.33 23.76
CA TRP A 150 9.08 -7.08 24.22
C TRP A 150 9.73 -5.87 23.55
N THR A 151 9.38 -5.58 22.30
CA THR A 151 9.96 -4.47 21.52
C THR A 151 9.20 -3.14 21.66
N GLY A 152 7.93 -3.15 22.04
CA GLY A 152 7.08 -1.96 22.26
C GLY A 152 7.09 -1.51 23.69
#